data_24221a6ab2fe8040abdb33b05614f87a
#
_entry.id   24221a6ab2fe8040abdb33b05614f87a
#
_cell.length_a   1.000
_cell.length_b   1.000
_cell.length_c   1.000
_cell.angle_alpha   90.00
_cell.angle_beta   90.00
_cell.angle_gamma   90.00
#
_symmetry.space_group_name_H-M   'P 1'
#
loop_
_entity.id
_entity.type
_entity.pdbx_description
1 polymer ?
#
loop_
_entity_poly.entity_id
_entity_poly.type
_entity_poly.pdbx_seq_one_letter_code
_entity_poly.pdbx_strand_id
1 'polypeptide(L)'
;MDKPDLAVLSELELLRLHGSVLAELCRRGVCRTNNNPIADYTEWLISTRLGLRLEGGSKAAYDAVDQNGVRYQIKGRRLTALNGSTQLSAIRNLEAAGFDFLVGVMFNDDYSVAYAFSVPHAIVLTNAKYQEHTNSHLFYLRRSLASESGVRDITTLVAVC
;
A
#
# COMPACT_ATOMS: atom_id res chain seq x y z
N MET A 1 11.79 -20.98 -11.43
CA MET A 1 11.24 -21.84 -10.36
C MET A 1 9.85 -22.26 -10.77
N ASP A 2 9.63 -23.56 -10.95
CA ASP A 2 8.31 -24.07 -11.34
C ASP A 2 7.32 -23.81 -10.23
N LYS A 3 6.14 -23.30 -10.60
CA LYS A 3 5.05 -23.09 -9.63
C LYS A 3 4.55 -24.47 -9.16
N PRO A 4 4.34 -24.67 -7.85
CA PRO A 4 3.74 -25.90 -7.37
C PRO A 4 2.35 -26.08 -7.99
N ASP A 5 2.01 -27.31 -8.35
CA ASP A 5 0.65 -27.63 -8.80
C ASP A 5 -0.29 -27.59 -7.60
N LEU A 6 -1.04 -26.50 -7.48
CA LEU A 6 -1.96 -26.32 -6.37
C LEU A 6 -3.24 -27.16 -6.51
N ALA A 7 -3.54 -27.66 -7.70
CA ALA A 7 -4.77 -28.41 -7.95
C ALA A 7 -4.78 -29.79 -7.29
N VAL A 8 -3.59 -30.31 -6.95
CA VAL A 8 -3.46 -31.63 -6.30
C VAL A 8 -3.53 -31.56 -4.76
N LEU A 9 -3.55 -30.33 -4.18
CA LEU A 9 -3.56 -30.13 -2.75
C LEU A 9 -4.99 -30.07 -2.20
N SER A 10 -5.18 -30.65 -1.02
CA SER A 10 -6.41 -30.47 -0.23
C SER A 10 -6.51 -29.04 0.31
N GLU A 11 -7.72 -28.64 0.74
CA GLU A 11 -7.98 -27.32 1.32
C GLU A 11 -7.08 -27.05 2.53
N LEU A 12 -6.86 -28.06 3.38
CA LEU A 12 -5.99 -27.93 4.55
C LEU A 12 -4.52 -27.73 4.15
N GLU A 13 -4.05 -28.43 3.12
CA GLU A 13 -2.69 -28.27 2.61
C GLU A 13 -2.49 -26.88 1.99
N LEU A 14 -3.50 -26.37 1.26
CA LEU A 14 -3.47 -25.00 0.75
C LEU A 14 -3.39 -23.96 1.89
N LEU A 15 -4.15 -24.14 2.97
CA LEU A 15 -4.10 -23.27 4.15
C LEU A 15 -2.75 -23.34 4.85
N ARG A 16 -2.16 -24.53 4.98
CA ARG A 16 -0.82 -24.71 5.55
C ARG A 16 0.25 -24.03 4.71
N LEU A 17 0.17 -24.18 3.38
CA LEU A 17 1.08 -23.52 2.44
C LEU A 17 0.96 -21.99 2.56
N HIS A 18 -0.27 -21.44 2.58
CA HIS A 18 -0.50 -20.01 2.78
C HIS A 18 0.13 -19.51 4.10
N GLY A 19 -0.08 -20.23 5.20
CA GLY A 19 0.54 -19.88 6.50
C GLY A 19 2.07 -19.91 6.44
N SER A 20 2.65 -20.90 5.76
CA SER A 20 4.11 -21.01 5.60
C SER A 20 4.69 -19.87 4.75
N VAL A 21 3.99 -19.46 3.69
CA VAL A 21 4.39 -18.32 2.87
C VAL A 21 4.39 -17.02 3.69
N LEU A 22 3.33 -16.77 4.48
CA LEU A 22 3.26 -15.59 5.34
C LEU A 22 4.37 -15.60 6.40
N ALA A 23 4.63 -16.75 7.03
CA ALA A 23 5.70 -16.89 8.02
C ALA A 23 7.09 -16.56 7.40
N GLU A 24 7.34 -17.02 6.18
CA GLU A 24 8.59 -16.73 5.46
C GLU A 24 8.70 -15.23 5.10
N LEU A 25 7.62 -14.58 4.66
CA LEU A 25 7.61 -13.13 4.43
C LEU A 25 7.90 -12.34 5.71
N CYS A 26 7.35 -12.78 6.85
CA CYS A 26 7.67 -12.18 8.15
C CYS A 26 9.15 -12.41 8.54
N ARG A 27 9.68 -13.62 8.35
CA ARG A 27 11.09 -13.92 8.62
C ARG A 27 12.06 -13.07 7.78
N ARG A 28 11.67 -12.72 6.56
CA ARG A 28 12.43 -11.80 5.68
C ARG A 28 12.23 -10.31 6.01
N GLY A 29 11.42 -9.98 7.00
CA GLY A 29 11.10 -8.60 7.37
C GLY A 29 10.23 -7.86 6.33
N VAL A 30 9.60 -8.59 5.40
CA VAL A 30 8.67 -8.02 4.40
C VAL A 30 7.30 -7.73 5.03
N CYS A 31 6.81 -8.66 5.86
CA CYS A 31 5.57 -8.50 6.61
C CYS A 31 5.84 -8.42 8.11
N ARG A 32 5.03 -7.65 8.83
CA ARG A 32 5.06 -7.52 10.29
C ARG A 32 3.93 -8.29 10.95
N THR A 33 2.93 -8.68 10.17
CA THR A 33 1.73 -9.39 10.63
C THR A 33 1.45 -10.61 9.76
N ASN A 34 0.65 -11.55 10.28
CA ASN A 34 0.16 -12.70 9.53
C ASN A 34 -1.19 -12.43 8.83
N ASN A 35 -1.58 -11.17 8.66
CA ASN A 35 -2.77 -10.75 7.94
C ASN A 35 -2.53 -10.74 6.42
N ASN A 36 -3.49 -10.18 5.67
CA ASN A 36 -3.28 -9.97 4.25
C ASN A 36 -2.01 -9.11 4.02
N PRO A 37 -1.02 -9.59 3.26
CA PRO A 37 0.31 -8.97 3.19
C PRO A 37 0.35 -7.63 2.47
N ILE A 38 -0.74 -7.20 1.81
CA ILE A 38 -0.71 -6.05 0.89
C ILE A 38 -0.24 -4.75 1.57
N ALA A 39 -0.68 -4.48 2.80
CA ALA A 39 -0.30 -3.27 3.53
C ALA A 39 1.20 -3.33 3.92
N ASP A 40 1.60 -4.38 4.62
CA ASP A 40 2.98 -4.58 5.05
C ASP A 40 3.95 -4.61 3.86
N TYR A 41 3.60 -5.34 2.79
CA TYR A 41 4.40 -5.41 1.56
C TYR A 41 4.55 -4.04 0.91
N THR A 42 3.48 -3.23 0.86
CA THR A 42 3.54 -1.89 0.28
C THR A 42 4.47 -0.98 1.09
N GLU A 43 4.37 -0.99 2.41
CA GLU A 43 5.24 -0.21 3.29
C GLU A 43 6.71 -0.63 3.14
N TRP A 44 6.98 -1.93 3.12
CA TRP A 44 8.32 -2.48 2.90
C TRP A 44 8.88 -2.08 1.52
N LEU A 45 8.10 -2.23 0.46
CA LEU A 45 8.49 -1.89 -0.90
C LEU A 45 8.85 -0.39 -1.03
N ILE A 46 7.95 0.47 -0.57
CA ILE A 46 8.12 1.92 -0.66
C ILE A 46 9.28 2.39 0.20
N SER A 47 9.39 1.92 1.45
CA SER A 47 10.51 2.30 2.31
C SER A 47 11.86 1.87 1.73
N THR A 48 11.93 0.66 1.17
CA THR A 48 13.16 0.14 0.54
C THR A 48 13.52 0.93 -0.72
N ARG A 49 12.53 1.22 -1.58
CA ARG A 49 12.77 1.87 -2.87
C ARG A 49 13.03 3.37 -2.77
N LEU A 50 12.41 4.05 -1.81
CA LEU A 50 12.57 5.49 -1.61
C LEU A 50 13.54 5.84 -0.48
N GLY A 51 14.14 4.85 0.19
CA GLY A 51 15.07 5.08 1.31
C GLY A 51 14.40 5.72 2.52
N LEU A 52 13.14 5.35 2.80
CA LEU A 52 12.39 5.89 3.93
C LEU A 52 12.61 5.05 5.19
N ARG A 53 12.57 5.67 6.34
CA ARG A 53 12.54 5.02 7.64
C ARG A 53 11.09 4.78 8.05
N LEU A 54 10.70 3.50 8.20
CA LEU A 54 9.38 3.15 8.71
C LEU A 54 9.26 3.53 10.18
N GLU A 55 8.10 4.08 10.55
CA GLU A 55 7.75 4.31 11.95
C GLU A 55 7.14 3.06 12.57
N GLY A 56 7.56 2.76 13.79
CA GLY A 56 7.03 1.65 14.58
C GLY A 56 5.84 2.10 15.42
N GLY A 57 4.67 1.54 15.12
CA GLY A 57 3.51 1.64 16.00
C GLY A 57 2.28 2.32 15.42
N SER A 58 1.11 1.83 15.83
CA SER A 58 -0.22 2.26 15.37
C SER A 58 -0.65 3.67 15.82
N LYS A 59 0.23 4.43 16.48
CA LYS A 59 -0.08 5.77 17.01
C LYS A 59 0.39 6.91 16.10
N ALA A 60 1.28 6.64 15.14
CA ALA A 60 1.71 7.66 14.19
C ALA A 60 0.61 7.93 13.16
N ALA A 61 0.44 9.19 12.80
CA ALA A 61 -0.47 9.60 11.74
C ALA A 61 0.12 9.40 10.33
N TYR A 62 1.30 8.78 10.25
CA TYR A 62 2.06 8.48 9.03
C TYR A 62 2.84 7.17 9.21
N ASP A 63 3.24 6.55 8.11
CA ASP A 63 3.87 5.23 8.12
C ASP A 63 5.40 5.31 8.01
N ALA A 64 5.93 6.38 7.39
CA ALA A 64 7.37 6.55 7.18
C ALA A 64 7.80 8.02 7.12
N VAL A 65 9.10 8.25 7.31
CA VAL A 65 9.73 9.55 7.13
C VAL A 65 10.99 9.45 6.27
N ASP A 66 11.31 10.51 5.53
CA ASP A 66 12.60 10.63 4.86
C ASP A 66 13.66 11.29 5.79
N GLN A 67 14.88 11.44 5.27
CA GLN A 67 15.99 12.08 5.99
C GLN A 67 15.77 13.56 6.32
N ASN A 68 14.82 14.22 5.67
CA ASN A 68 14.46 15.63 5.89
C ASN A 68 13.26 15.79 6.83
N GLY A 69 12.73 14.68 7.36
CA GLY A 69 11.57 14.67 8.23
C GLY A 69 10.22 14.79 7.50
N VAL A 70 10.19 14.66 6.17
CA VAL A 70 8.94 14.60 5.40
C VAL A 70 8.20 13.31 5.70
N ARG A 71 6.92 13.43 6.04
CA ARG A 71 6.07 12.33 6.53
C ARG A 71 5.24 11.74 5.39
N TYR A 72 5.23 10.42 5.32
CA TYR A 72 4.55 9.67 4.29
C TYR A 72 3.51 8.74 4.89
N GLN A 73 2.26 8.84 4.41
CA GLN A 73 1.25 7.80 4.56
C GLN A 73 1.37 6.85 3.37
N ILE A 74 1.42 5.55 3.61
CA ILE A 74 1.62 4.55 2.54
C ILE A 74 0.40 3.65 2.46
N LYS A 75 -0.15 3.48 1.25
CA LYS A 75 -1.31 2.63 1.03
C LYS A 75 -1.18 1.85 -0.27
N GLY A 76 -1.42 0.54 -0.19
CA GLY A 76 -1.44 -0.35 -1.34
C GLY A 76 -2.80 -1.00 -1.56
N ARG A 77 -3.09 -1.30 -2.82
CA ARG A 77 -4.25 -2.10 -3.20
C ARG A 77 -3.92 -3.03 -4.35
N ARG A 78 -4.33 -4.28 -4.25
CA ARG A 78 -4.25 -5.26 -5.34
C ARG A 78 -5.54 -5.25 -6.13
N LEU A 79 -5.43 -5.07 -7.43
CA LEU A 79 -6.52 -5.20 -8.39
C LEU A 79 -6.64 -6.67 -8.77
N THR A 80 -7.85 -7.20 -8.76
CA THR A 80 -8.14 -8.58 -9.15
C THR A 80 -9.29 -8.60 -10.14
N ALA A 81 -9.51 -9.71 -10.82
CA ALA A 81 -10.65 -9.88 -11.71
C ALA A 81 -12.00 -9.63 -11.01
N LEU A 82 -12.08 -9.91 -9.70
CA LEU A 82 -13.28 -9.71 -8.89
C LEU A 82 -13.37 -8.30 -8.27
N ASN A 83 -12.27 -7.55 -8.23
CA ASN A 83 -12.23 -6.25 -7.59
C ASN A 83 -11.25 -5.30 -8.30
N GLY A 84 -11.77 -4.50 -9.23
CA GLY A 84 -11.04 -3.47 -9.96
C GLY A 84 -11.11 -2.07 -9.33
N SER A 85 -11.64 -1.93 -8.11
CA SER A 85 -11.74 -0.63 -7.43
C SER A 85 -10.35 -0.05 -7.11
N THR A 86 -10.15 1.22 -7.40
CA THR A 86 -8.92 1.97 -7.05
C THR A 86 -9.01 2.68 -5.70
N GLN A 87 -10.04 2.37 -4.90
CA GLN A 87 -10.21 2.91 -3.57
C GLN A 87 -9.12 2.37 -2.64
N LEU A 88 -8.36 3.26 -2.02
CA LEU A 88 -7.41 2.91 -0.96
C LEU A 88 -8.14 2.67 0.37
N SER A 89 -7.46 2.04 1.33
CA SER A 89 -8.00 1.88 2.68
C SER A 89 -8.26 3.25 3.33
N ALA A 90 -9.23 3.28 4.24
CA ALA A 90 -9.70 4.51 4.89
C ALA A 90 -8.55 5.34 5.49
N ILE A 91 -8.65 6.68 5.35
CA ILE A 91 -7.74 7.65 5.95
C ILE A 91 -8.49 8.32 7.09
N ARG A 92 -8.01 8.18 8.31
CA ARG A 92 -8.56 8.83 9.50
C ARG A 92 -7.86 10.16 9.76
N ASN A 93 -8.58 11.10 10.36
CA ASN A 93 -8.04 12.42 10.77
C ASN A 93 -7.31 13.15 9.64
N LEU A 94 -7.83 13.06 8.42
CA LEU A 94 -7.19 13.65 7.23
C LEU A 94 -6.97 15.16 7.40
N GLU A 95 -7.92 15.87 8.01
CA GLU A 95 -7.87 17.31 8.26
C GLU A 95 -6.74 17.73 9.22
N ALA A 96 -6.26 16.81 10.06
CA ALA A 96 -5.17 17.10 11.01
C ALA A 96 -3.79 17.17 10.34
N ALA A 97 -3.69 16.99 9.02
CA ALA A 97 -2.45 17.04 8.25
C ALA A 97 -1.30 16.22 8.89
N GLY A 98 -1.61 15.00 9.31
CA GLY A 98 -0.66 14.11 9.97
C GLY A 98 0.49 13.63 9.09
N PHE A 99 0.37 13.75 7.76
CA PHE A 99 1.39 13.42 6.77
C PHE A 99 1.50 14.52 5.71
N ASP A 100 2.62 14.56 5.00
CA ASP A 100 2.88 15.54 3.94
C ASP A 100 2.55 14.99 2.56
N PHE A 101 2.78 13.68 2.36
CA PHE A 101 2.46 12.95 1.12
C PHE A 101 1.77 11.62 1.41
N LEU A 102 0.79 11.29 0.57
CA LEU A 102 0.24 9.95 0.43
C LEU A 102 0.98 9.23 -0.71
N VAL A 103 1.64 8.12 -0.41
CA VAL A 103 2.15 7.22 -1.43
C VAL A 103 1.13 6.10 -1.64
N GLY A 104 0.50 6.12 -2.81
CA GLY A 104 -0.45 5.09 -3.22
C GLY A 104 0.16 4.15 -4.25
N VAL A 105 -0.03 2.84 -4.08
CA VAL A 105 0.43 1.82 -5.01
C VAL A 105 -0.73 0.92 -5.42
N MET A 106 -0.97 0.80 -6.71
CA MET A 106 -1.85 -0.22 -7.28
C MET A 106 -1.02 -1.38 -7.80
N PHE A 107 -1.36 -2.58 -7.34
CA PHE A 107 -0.75 -3.82 -7.81
C PHE A 107 -1.70 -4.55 -8.75
N ASN A 108 -1.15 -5.24 -9.73
CA ASN A 108 -1.84 -6.27 -10.48
C ASN A 108 -2.12 -7.49 -9.58
N ASP A 109 -2.85 -8.47 -10.10
CA ASP A 109 -3.20 -9.68 -9.35
C ASP A 109 -1.97 -10.51 -8.91
N ASP A 110 -0.89 -10.45 -9.67
CA ASP A 110 0.40 -11.10 -9.40
C ASP A 110 1.36 -10.30 -8.50
N TYR A 111 0.89 -9.21 -7.88
CA TYR A 111 1.68 -8.26 -7.08
C TYR A 111 2.71 -7.42 -7.85
N SER A 112 2.78 -7.49 -9.18
CA SER A 112 3.52 -6.51 -9.96
C SER A 112 2.88 -5.12 -9.82
N VAL A 113 3.69 -4.06 -9.88
CA VAL A 113 3.19 -2.69 -9.75
C VAL A 113 2.49 -2.27 -11.04
N ALA A 114 1.19 -1.98 -10.96
CA ALA A 114 0.41 -1.44 -12.08
C ALA A 114 0.66 0.06 -12.27
N TYR A 115 0.69 0.81 -11.18
CA TYR A 115 1.12 2.22 -11.10
C TYR A 115 1.24 2.65 -9.63
N ALA A 116 2.02 3.72 -9.40
CA ALA A 116 2.22 4.30 -8.08
C ALA A 116 2.40 5.82 -8.17
N PHE A 117 1.77 6.54 -7.24
CA PHE A 117 1.85 8.00 -7.16
C PHE A 117 2.21 8.47 -5.76
N SER A 118 3.03 9.52 -5.70
CA SER A 118 3.22 10.34 -4.50
C SER A 118 2.34 11.58 -4.63
N VAL A 119 1.34 11.69 -3.75
CA VAL A 119 0.26 12.70 -3.83
C VAL A 119 0.38 13.65 -2.63
N PRO A 120 0.52 14.97 -2.83
CA PRO A 120 0.53 15.94 -1.74
C PRO A 120 -0.75 15.86 -0.90
N HIS A 121 -0.61 16.07 0.43
CA HIS A 121 -1.75 16.04 1.36
C HIS A 121 -2.91 16.95 0.92
N ALA A 122 -2.63 18.15 0.43
CA ALA A 122 -3.67 19.08 -0.04
C ALA A 122 -4.52 18.50 -1.19
N ILE A 123 -3.91 17.76 -2.11
CA ILE A 123 -4.63 17.08 -3.20
C ILE A 123 -5.45 15.90 -2.67
N VAL A 124 -4.89 15.15 -1.71
CA VAL A 124 -5.65 14.07 -1.04
C VAL A 124 -6.89 14.66 -0.36
N LEU A 125 -6.74 15.74 0.40
CA LEU A 125 -7.82 16.40 1.12
C LEU A 125 -8.93 16.89 0.18
N THR A 126 -8.57 17.49 -0.96
CA THR A 126 -9.52 18.03 -1.94
C THR A 126 -10.30 16.91 -2.67
N ASN A 127 -9.66 15.75 -2.91
CA ASN A 127 -10.23 14.67 -3.72
C ASN A 127 -10.85 13.53 -2.89
N ALA A 128 -10.63 13.52 -1.58
CA ALA A 128 -11.19 12.49 -0.69
C ALA A 128 -12.65 12.76 -0.37
N LYS A 129 -13.42 11.68 -0.14
CA LYS A 129 -14.81 11.74 0.31
C LYS A 129 -14.91 11.35 1.77
N TYR A 130 -15.45 12.24 2.60
CA TYR A 130 -15.74 11.90 3.99
C TYR A 130 -16.85 10.86 4.10
N GLN A 131 -16.67 9.91 4.99
CA GLN A 131 -17.61 8.85 5.33
C GLN A 131 -17.94 8.96 6.83
N GLU A 132 -19.11 9.48 7.13
CA GLU A 132 -19.57 9.69 8.51
C GLU A 132 -19.59 8.39 9.31
N HIS A 133 -20.15 7.32 8.74
CA HIS A 133 -20.28 6.01 9.39
C HIS A 133 -18.96 5.43 9.92
N THR A 134 -17.85 5.68 9.25
CA THR A 134 -16.52 5.17 9.62
C THR A 134 -15.61 6.26 10.20
N ASN A 135 -16.08 7.50 10.28
CA ASN A 135 -15.30 8.67 10.63
C ASN A 135 -13.94 8.67 9.92
N SER A 136 -13.99 8.61 8.61
CA SER A 136 -12.80 8.47 7.78
C SER A 136 -13.02 9.02 6.37
N HIS A 137 -11.95 9.20 5.62
CA HIS A 137 -11.99 9.62 4.23
C HIS A 137 -11.67 8.46 3.31
N LEU A 138 -12.40 8.36 2.19
CA LEU A 138 -12.13 7.46 1.09
C LEU A 138 -11.39 8.21 -0.01
N PHE A 139 -10.26 7.71 -0.42
CA PHE A 139 -9.47 8.25 -1.50
C PHE A 139 -9.30 7.21 -2.61
N TYR A 140 -9.53 7.64 -3.86
CA TYR A 140 -9.39 6.78 -5.03
C TYR A 140 -8.14 7.17 -5.80
N LEU A 141 -7.17 6.26 -5.89
CA LEU A 141 -5.94 6.47 -6.64
C LEU A 141 -6.21 6.26 -8.14
N ARG A 142 -6.77 7.28 -8.79
CA ARG A 142 -7.08 7.24 -10.23
C ARG A 142 -5.86 7.65 -11.04
N ARG A 143 -5.69 7.06 -12.23
CA ARG A 143 -4.59 7.43 -13.14
C ARG A 143 -4.63 8.91 -13.57
N SER A 144 -5.81 9.54 -13.59
CA SER A 144 -5.97 10.96 -13.88
C SER A 144 -5.26 11.88 -12.89
N LEU A 145 -4.96 11.41 -11.67
CA LEU A 145 -4.18 12.18 -10.69
C LEU A 145 -2.77 12.51 -11.18
N ALA A 146 -2.21 11.76 -12.13
CA ALA A 146 -0.89 12.03 -12.70
C ALA A 146 -0.80 13.42 -13.39
N SER A 147 -1.93 14.01 -13.80
CA SER A 147 -1.98 15.36 -14.39
C SER A 147 -2.13 16.49 -13.36
N GLU A 148 -2.38 16.18 -12.09
CA GLU A 148 -2.50 17.18 -11.03
C GLU A 148 -1.12 17.75 -10.65
N SER A 149 -1.05 19.07 -10.53
CA SER A 149 0.20 19.76 -10.15
C SER A 149 0.68 19.31 -8.77
N GLY A 150 1.92 18.85 -8.69
CA GLY A 150 2.54 18.34 -7.46
C GLY A 150 2.40 16.84 -7.24
N VAL A 151 1.55 16.14 -7.99
CA VAL A 151 1.55 14.66 -8.00
C VAL A 151 2.75 14.16 -8.79
N ARG A 152 3.45 13.18 -8.24
CA ARG A 152 4.60 12.54 -8.90
C ARG A 152 4.25 11.10 -9.22
N ASP A 153 4.40 10.73 -10.49
CA ASP A 153 4.41 9.33 -10.90
C ASP A 153 5.74 8.70 -10.48
N ILE A 154 5.67 7.71 -9.60
CA ILE A 154 6.82 6.97 -9.09
C ILE A 154 6.80 5.51 -9.53
N THR A 155 5.97 5.14 -10.49
CA THR A 155 5.75 3.76 -10.93
C THR A 155 7.07 3.07 -11.26
N THR A 156 7.92 3.71 -12.07
CA THR A 156 9.22 3.13 -12.48
C THR A 156 10.23 3.01 -11.35
N LEU A 157 10.13 3.87 -10.32
CA LEU A 157 11.01 3.82 -9.16
C LEU A 157 10.69 2.61 -8.25
N VAL A 158 9.41 2.23 -8.19
CA VAL A 158 8.95 1.19 -7.27
C VAL A 158 8.66 -0.15 -7.96
N ALA A 159 8.57 -0.18 -9.28
CA ALA A 159 8.46 -1.44 -10.02
C ALA A 159 9.65 -2.34 -9.72
N VAL A 160 9.36 -3.60 -9.42
CA VAL A 160 10.37 -4.66 -9.24
C VAL A 160 10.55 -5.33 -10.59
N CYS A 161 11.77 -5.31 -11.11
CA CYS A 161 12.13 -6.07 -12.31
C CYS A 161 12.21 -7.56 -12.02
#